data_5c8121ae92ba1b2e21b0a20b51f48eee
#
_entry.id   5c8121ae92ba1b2e21b0a20b51f48eee
#
_cell.length_a   1.000
_cell.length_b   1.000
_cell.length_c   1.000
_cell.angle_alpha   90.00
_cell.angle_beta   90.00
_cell.angle_gamma   90.00
#
_symmetry.space_group_name_H-M   'P 1'
#
loop_
_entity.id
_entity.type
_entity.pdbx_description
1 polymer ?
#
loop_
_entity_poly.entity_id
_entity_poly.type
_entity_poly.pdbx_seq_one_letter_code
_entity_poly.pdbx_strand_id
1 'polypeptide(L)'
;MANELRFLVVDDFSTMRRIVRNLLKESGYTEADEAEDGVAALQKLRNSNFDFVVSDINMPNMNGFQLLAEIKKDDKLKHIPVLMVTAEARIEDIVL
;
A
#
# COMPACT_ATOMS: atom_id res chain seq x y z
N MET A 1 -24.63 0.60 3.13
CA MET A 1 -23.78 -0.20 2.24
C MET A 1 -22.40 -0.28 2.81
N ALA A 2 -21.89 -1.46 2.94
CA ALA A 2 -20.48 -1.60 3.32
C ALA A 2 -19.61 -1.10 2.18
N ASN A 3 -18.50 -0.49 2.54
CA ASN A 3 -17.49 -0.10 1.59
C ASN A 3 -16.73 -1.34 1.15
N GLU A 4 -16.79 -1.65 -0.12
CA GLU A 4 -16.18 -2.87 -0.64
C GLU A 4 -14.81 -2.63 -1.27
N LEU A 5 -14.26 -1.44 -1.13
CA LEU A 5 -12.91 -1.16 -1.60
C LEU A 5 -11.89 -2.02 -0.87
N ARG A 6 -11.00 -2.63 -1.62
CA ARG A 6 -9.94 -3.47 -1.07
C ARG A 6 -8.62 -2.73 -1.09
N PHE A 7 -7.98 -2.68 0.07
CA PHE A 7 -6.72 -1.99 0.27
C PHE A 7 -5.59 -2.99 0.47
N LEU A 8 -4.43 -2.68 -0.07
CA LEU A 8 -3.21 -3.39 0.27
C LEU A 8 -2.30 -2.45 1.05
N VAL A 9 -1.97 -2.83 2.27
CA VAL A 9 -1.11 -2.05 3.16
C VAL A 9 0.29 -2.65 3.15
N VAL A 10 1.27 -1.87 2.70
CA VAL A 10 2.63 -2.35 2.50
C VAL A 10 3.57 -1.60 3.43
N ASP A 11 4.19 -2.31 4.34
CA ASP A 11 5.14 -1.75 5.31
C ASP A 11 5.93 -2.90 5.91
N ASP A 12 7.21 -2.71 6.16
CA ASP A 12 8.04 -3.75 6.77
C ASP A 12 7.80 -3.91 8.26
N PHE A 13 7.14 -2.95 8.92
CA PHE A 13 6.77 -3.06 10.32
C PHE A 13 5.32 -3.50 10.49
N SER A 14 5.12 -4.65 11.14
CA SER A 14 3.77 -5.16 11.39
C SER A 14 2.92 -4.19 12.22
N THR A 15 3.54 -3.47 13.15
CA THR A 15 2.84 -2.48 13.97
C THR A 15 2.26 -1.37 13.11
N MET A 16 3.03 -0.87 12.15
CA MET A 16 2.54 0.17 11.24
C MET A 16 1.43 -0.35 10.34
N ARG A 17 1.55 -1.57 9.84
CA ARG A 17 0.47 -2.15 9.03
C ARG A 17 -0.83 -2.22 9.83
N ARG A 18 -0.74 -2.61 11.09
CA ARG A 18 -1.91 -2.68 11.97
C ARG A 18 -2.51 -1.30 12.22
N ILE A 19 -1.67 -0.29 12.45
CA ILE A 19 -2.15 1.08 12.65
C ILE A 19 -2.92 1.58 11.43
N VAL A 20 -2.35 1.37 10.24
CA VAL A 20 -2.99 1.81 8.99
C VAL A 20 -4.32 1.06 8.78
N ARG A 21 -4.34 -0.25 9.02
CA ARG A 21 -5.56 -1.02 8.89
C ARG A 21 -6.63 -0.55 9.87
N ASN A 22 -6.25 -0.21 11.10
CA ASN A 22 -7.20 0.30 12.07
C ASN A 22 -7.76 1.67 11.65
N LEU A 23 -6.93 2.53 11.10
CA LEU A 23 -7.39 3.82 10.57
C LEU A 23 -8.37 3.64 9.43
N LEU A 24 -8.08 2.70 8.53
CA LEU A 24 -9.00 2.38 7.44
C LEU A 24 -10.32 1.84 7.98
N LYS A 25 -10.26 0.96 8.96
CA LYS A 25 -11.46 0.40 9.59
C LYS A 25 -12.32 1.47 10.24
N GLU A 26 -11.70 2.42 10.93
CA GLU A 26 -12.42 3.54 11.54
C GLU A 26 -13.09 4.41 10.48
N SER A 27 -12.57 4.43 9.27
CA SER A 27 -13.14 5.16 8.14
C SER A 27 -14.16 4.34 7.36
N GLY A 28 -14.46 3.12 7.80
CA GLY A 28 -15.45 2.27 7.16
C GLY A 28 -14.89 1.25 6.17
N TYR A 29 -13.57 1.15 6.03
CA TYR A 29 -12.93 0.24 5.09
C TYR A 29 -12.38 -0.97 5.82
N THR A 30 -13.05 -2.09 5.72
CA THR A 30 -12.69 -3.32 6.45
C THR A 30 -11.93 -4.33 5.60
N GLU A 31 -11.92 -4.15 4.27
CA GLU A 31 -11.24 -5.08 3.36
C GLU A 31 -9.82 -4.59 3.10
N ALA A 32 -8.89 -5.05 3.93
CA ALA A 32 -7.49 -4.69 3.81
C ALA A 32 -6.61 -5.91 4.02
N ASP A 33 -5.64 -6.08 3.14
CA ASP A 33 -4.61 -7.11 3.25
C ASP A 33 -3.26 -6.42 3.47
N GLU A 34 -2.24 -7.18 3.78
CA GLU A 34 -0.93 -6.67 4.14
C GLU A 34 0.17 -7.31 3.31
N ALA A 35 1.25 -6.57 3.11
CA ALA A 35 2.48 -7.08 2.54
C ALA A 35 3.65 -6.43 3.27
N GLU A 36 4.76 -7.18 3.42
CA GLU A 36 5.90 -6.71 4.20
C GLU A 36 6.93 -5.95 3.38
N ASP A 37 6.86 -6.02 2.06
CA ASP A 37 7.75 -5.29 1.16
C ASP A 37 7.12 -5.22 -0.23
N GLY A 38 7.83 -4.55 -1.15
CA GLY A 38 7.34 -4.36 -2.51
C GLY A 38 7.23 -5.65 -3.31
N VAL A 39 8.11 -6.62 -3.05
CA VAL A 39 8.07 -7.91 -3.78
C VAL A 39 6.81 -8.68 -3.40
N ALA A 40 6.54 -8.79 -2.10
CA ALA A 40 5.33 -9.45 -1.61
C ALA A 40 4.07 -8.71 -2.09
N ALA A 41 4.12 -7.38 -2.09
CA ALA A 41 3.01 -6.57 -2.57
C ALA A 41 2.68 -6.85 -4.03
N LEU A 42 3.70 -6.89 -4.89
CA LEU A 42 3.47 -7.18 -6.32
C LEU A 42 2.86 -8.57 -6.53
N GLN A 43 3.31 -9.57 -5.77
CA GLN A 43 2.74 -10.91 -5.87
C GLN A 43 1.25 -10.89 -5.54
N LYS A 44 0.87 -10.20 -4.49
CA LYS A 44 -0.54 -10.10 -4.09
C LYS A 44 -1.35 -9.31 -5.12
N LEU A 45 -0.80 -8.21 -5.62
CA LEU A 45 -1.48 -7.39 -6.62
C LEU A 45 -1.75 -8.16 -7.92
N ARG A 46 -0.83 -9.06 -8.30
CA ARG A 46 -0.98 -9.86 -9.51
C ARG A 46 -1.94 -11.04 -9.33
N ASN A 47 -2.16 -11.48 -8.10
CA ASN A 47 -2.97 -12.64 -7.80
C ASN A 47 -4.37 -12.33 -7.27
N SER A 48 -4.63 -11.08 -6.92
CA SER A 48 -5.92 -10.64 -6.37
C SER A 48 -6.22 -9.23 -6.84
N ASN A 49 -7.47 -8.85 -6.69
CA ASN A 49 -7.89 -7.51 -7.08
C ASN A 49 -7.81 -6.57 -5.87
N PHE A 50 -7.14 -5.45 -6.06
CA PHE A 50 -7.08 -4.38 -5.07
C PHE A 50 -7.47 -3.05 -5.72
N ASP A 51 -8.05 -2.18 -4.92
CA ASP A 51 -8.52 -0.87 -5.39
C ASP A 51 -7.58 0.25 -5.00
N PHE A 52 -6.72 0.01 -4.00
CA PHE A 52 -5.86 1.05 -3.46
C PHE A 52 -4.66 0.42 -2.77
N VAL A 53 -3.50 1.05 -2.90
CA VAL A 53 -2.28 0.64 -2.19
C VAL A 53 -1.83 1.76 -1.27
N VAL A 54 -1.58 1.43 0.00
CA VAL A 54 -0.97 2.33 0.97
C VAL A 54 0.39 1.76 1.30
N SER A 55 1.46 2.43 0.90
CA SER A 55 2.81 1.88 0.99
C SER A 55 3.75 2.79 1.77
N ASP A 56 4.57 2.19 2.61
CA ASP A 56 5.74 2.85 3.15
C ASP A 56 6.75 3.11 2.04
N ILE A 57 7.63 4.08 2.26
CA ILE A 57 8.68 4.41 1.30
C ILE A 57 9.88 3.50 1.48
N ASN A 58 10.35 3.37 2.72
CA ASN A 58 11.60 2.64 3.02
C ASN A 58 11.33 1.21 3.43
N MET A 59 11.59 0.27 2.55
CA MET A 59 11.40 -1.15 2.80
C MET A 59 12.55 -1.93 2.19
N PRO A 60 12.89 -3.10 2.77
CA PRO A 60 13.91 -3.96 2.17
C PRO A 60 13.41 -4.56 0.86
N ASN A 61 14.32 -5.07 0.07
CA ASN A 61 14.09 -5.78 -1.20
C ASN A 61 13.54 -4.88 -2.31
N MET A 62 12.43 -4.21 -2.06
CA MET A 62 11.83 -3.27 -2.99
C MET A 62 11.16 -2.17 -2.19
N ASN A 63 11.63 -0.93 -2.33
CA ASN A 63 11.06 0.21 -1.62
C ASN A 63 9.77 0.70 -2.29
N GLY A 64 9.11 1.68 -1.65
CA GLY A 64 7.83 2.18 -2.13
C GLY A 64 7.89 2.81 -3.51
N PHE A 65 8.96 3.52 -3.84
CA PHE A 65 9.09 4.13 -5.16
C PHE A 65 9.34 3.09 -6.24
N GLN A 66 10.11 2.06 -5.93
CA GLN A 66 10.33 0.95 -6.85
C GLN A 66 9.03 0.17 -7.07
N LEU A 67 8.25 -0.04 -6.01
CA LEU A 67 6.94 -0.66 -6.11
C LEU A 67 6.02 0.17 -7.02
N LEU A 68 5.99 1.47 -6.80
CA LEU A 68 5.18 2.37 -7.63
C LEU A 68 5.57 2.26 -9.10
N ALA A 69 6.87 2.24 -9.39
CA ALA A 69 7.35 2.10 -10.76
C ALA A 69 6.88 0.80 -11.41
N GLU A 70 6.93 -0.31 -10.67
CA GLU A 70 6.47 -1.60 -11.17
C GLU A 70 4.97 -1.61 -11.41
N ILE A 71 4.20 -1.00 -10.52
CA ILE A 71 2.75 -0.88 -10.68
C ILE A 71 2.42 -0.08 -11.94
N LYS A 72 3.12 1.04 -12.16
CA LYS A 72 2.85 1.91 -13.32
C LYS A 72 3.24 1.28 -14.65
N LYS A 73 4.18 0.33 -14.64
CA LYS A 73 4.56 -0.40 -15.85
C LYS A 73 3.63 -1.54 -16.21
N ASP A 74 2.81 -2.00 -15.27
CA ASP A 74 1.93 -3.14 -15.46
C ASP A 74 0.56 -2.65 -15.92
N ASP A 75 0.16 -3.04 -17.12
CA ASP A 75 -1.11 -2.61 -17.71
C ASP A 75 -2.32 -2.99 -16.87
N LYS A 76 -2.22 -4.06 -16.09
CA LYS A 76 -3.31 -4.51 -15.23
C LYS A 76 -3.35 -3.77 -13.91
N LEU A 77 -2.23 -3.18 -13.48
CA LEU A 77 -2.10 -2.57 -12.16
C LEU A 77 -2.00 -1.05 -12.21
N LYS A 78 -1.63 -0.48 -13.34
CA LYS A 78 -1.30 0.95 -13.42
C LYS A 78 -2.44 1.88 -13.05
N HIS A 79 -3.67 1.40 -13.05
CA HIS A 79 -4.85 2.19 -12.66
C HIS A 79 -5.02 2.29 -11.14
N ILE A 80 -4.31 1.47 -10.37
CA ILE A 80 -4.47 1.43 -8.92
C ILE A 80 -3.76 2.62 -8.30
N PRO A 81 -4.46 3.48 -7.56
CA PRO A 81 -3.80 4.59 -6.87
C PRO A 81 -2.90 4.10 -5.73
N VAL A 82 -1.76 4.75 -5.57
CA VAL A 82 -0.79 4.40 -4.53
C VAL A 82 -0.53 5.63 -3.68
N LEU A 83 -0.79 5.49 -2.38
CA LEU A 83 -0.49 6.52 -1.40
C LEU A 83 0.79 6.14 -0.67
N MET A 84 1.78 7.02 -0.72
CA MET A 84 3.03 6.83 0.02
C MET A 84 2.90 7.44 1.40
N VAL A 85 3.25 6.67 2.42
CA VAL A 85 3.28 7.13 3.80
C VAL A 85 4.61 6.70 4.43
N THR A 86 5.03 7.41 5.46
CA THR A 86 6.22 7.03 6.20
C THR A 86 6.06 7.42 7.66
N ALA A 87 6.59 6.57 8.56
CA ALA A 87 6.55 6.83 9.98
C ALA A 87 7.34 8.08 10.36
N GLU A 88 8.31 8.47 9.52
CA GLU A 88 9.13 9.65 9.72
C GLU A 88 8.66 10.82 8.87
N ALA A 89 7.40 10.81 8.46
CA ALA A 89 6.87 11.80 7.53
C ALA A 89 7.06 13.22 8.05
N ARG A 90 7.75 14.01 7.25
CA ARG A 90 7.74 15.46 7.36
C ARG A 90 7.08 15.96 6.09
N ILE A 91 6.43 17.10 6.18
CA ILE A 91 5.69 17.64 5.04
C ILE A 91 6.58 17.77 3.80
N GLU A 92 7.81 18.21 4.00
CA GLU A 92 8.76 18.38 2.91
C GLU A 92 9.23 17.06 2.28
N ASP A 93 9.01 15.95 2.95
CA ASP A 93 9.41 14.63 2.46
C ASP A 93 8.28 13.92 1.70
N ILE A 94 7.10 14.50 1.71
CA ILE A 94 5.97 13.93 1.00
C ILE A 94 5.98 14.43 -0.42
N VAL A 95 6.42 13.58 -1.32
CA VAL A 95 6.47 13.89 -2.75
C VAL A 95 5.34 13.16 -3.44
N LEU A 96 4.44 13.92 -3.97
CA LEU A 96 3.28 13.38 -4.68
C LEU A 96 3.48 13.35 -6.19
#